data_3278f435557722e51fb7cace0953d8d5
#
_entry.id   3278f435557722e51fb7cace0953d8d5
#
_cell.length_a   1.000
_cell.length_b   1.000
_cell.length_c   1.000
_cell.angle_alpha   90.00
_cell.angle_beta   90.00
_cell.angle_gamma   90.00
#
_symmetry.space_group_name_H-M   'P 1'
#
loop_
_entity.id
_entity.type
_entity.pdbx_description
1 polymer ?
#
loop_
_entity_poly.entity_id
_entity_poly.type
_entity_poly.pdbx_seq_one_letter_code
_entity_poly.pdbx_strand_id
1 'polypeptide(L)'
;IQHFAGKIVDWPMPSSTGNDGSTNGPTNRPTNSKNNEDTYNGAFQYTTSRDRTWIHNDGWNNWAGVLYLTPNAPVNSGTGIFRFKDGTRTVDEAEARGNKKIIDENSQDYNKWDLVDKVGNVFNRLVLFNSKQYHASMDYFGTNKENGRLFQVFFFSTER
;
A
#
# COMPACT_ATOMS: atom_id res chain seq x y z
N ILE A 1 -10.18 14.99 2.39
CA ILE A 1 -9.01 14.42 3.12
C ILE A 1 -8.69 15.30 4.33
N GLN A 2 -8.41 16.59 4.16
CA GLN A 2 -8.04 17.49 5.26
C GLN A 2 -9.06 17.54 6.41
N HIS A 3 -10.34 17.34 6.12
CA HIS A 3 -11.39 17.35 7.16
C HIS A 3 -11.28 16.16 8.13
N PHE A 4 -10.85 14.99 7.65
CA PHE A 4 -10.79 13.77 8.46
C PHE A 4 -9.39 13.43 8.97
N ALA A 5 -8.36 13.76 8.20
CA ALA A 5 -6.98 13.36 8.47
C ALA A 5 -6.11 14.49 9.06
N GLY A 6 -6.63 15.73 9.13
CA GLY A 6 -5.90 16.92 9.54
C GLY A 6 -5.30 17.69 8.35
N LYS A 7 -4.61 18.79 8.65
CA LYS A 7 -3.96 19.60 7.63
C LYS A 7 -2.77 18.84 7.03
N ILE A 8 -2.74 18.72 5.71
CA ILE A 8 -1.62 18.10 5.00
C ILE A 8 -0.40 19.03 5.13
N VAL A 9 0.70 18.50 5.64
CA VAL A 9 1.97 19.21 5.81
C VAL A 9 3.06 18.70 4.89
N ASP A 10 2.89 17.49 4.36
CA ASP A 10 3.79 16.87 3.40
C ASP A 10 2.98 16.11 2.37
N TRP A 11 3.07 16.57 1.12
CA TRP A 11 2.50 15.93 -0.04
C TRP A 11 3.59 15.80 -1.10
N PRO A 12 4.36 14.71 -1.08
CA PRO A 12 5.40 14.52 -2.08
C PRO A 12 4.80 14.52 -3.49
N MET A 13 5.25 15.45 -4.33
CA MET A 13 4.78 15.51 -5.71
C MET A 13 5.48 14.43 -6.54
N PRO A 14 4.77 13.77 -7.46
CA PRO A 14 5.43 12.88 -8.41
C PRO A 14 6.47 13.66 -9.20
N SER A 15 7.69 13.12 -9.32
CA SER A 15 8.70 13.75 -10.16
C SER A 15 8.21 13.79 -11.60
N SER A 16 8.40 14.93 -12.28
CA SER A 16 7.99 15.12 -13.67
C SER A 16 8.79 14.27 -14.69
N THR A 17 9.77 13.55 -14.23
CA THR A 17 10.53 12.58 -15.02
C THR A 17 9.87 11.22 -14.93
N GLY A 18 8.64 11.11 -15.46
CA GLY A 18 7.97 9.85 -15.64
C GLY A 18 8.76 8.98 -16.59
N ASN A 19 9.34 7.94 -16.11
CA ASN A 19 9.73 6.83 -16.96
C ASN A 19 8.62 5.79 -16.93
N ASP A 20 8.14 5.59 -18.16
CA ASP A 20 7.57 4.39 -18.74
C ASP A 20 7.19 3.29 -17.77
N GLY A 21 6.01 2.80 -18.01
CA GLY A 21 5.42 1.62 -17.40
C GLY A 21 6.30 0.37 -17.37
N SER A 22 7.37 0.42 -16.60
CA SER A 22 8.08 -0.79 -16.25
C SER A 22 7.22 -1.59 -15.28
N THR A 23 6.67 -2.64 -15.80
CA THR A 23 5.69 -3.57 -15.22
C THR A 23 6.29 -4.55 -14.24
N ASN A 24 7.35 -4.20 -13.57
CA ASN A 24 7.85 -5.01 -12.47
C ASN A 24 7.11 -4.56 -11.22
N GLY A 25 6.26 -5.45 -10.73
CA GLY A 25 5.51 -5.27 -9.50
C GLY A 25 6.40 -4.77 -8.36
N PRO A 26 5.82 -4.46 -7.22
CA PRO A 26 6.37 -3.63 -6.14
C PRO A 26 7.76 -4.03 -5.58
N THR A 27 8.56 -4.80 -6.30
CA THR A 27 9.96 -5.11 -5.96
C THR A 27 10.91 -3.94 -6.14
N ASN A 28 10.51 -2.88 -6.85
CA ASN A 28 11.32 -1.67 -7.00
C ASN A 28 10.88 -0.59 -6.00
N ARG A 29 10.96 -0.90 -4.71
CA ARG A 29 11.03 0.12 -3.68
C ARG A 29 12.27 0.96 -3.96
N PRO A 30 12.18 2.31 -4.08
CA PRO A 30 13.36 3.14 -4.21
C PRO A 30 14.27 2.88 -3.01
N THR A 31 15.46 2.38 -3.26
CA THR A 31 16.49 2.29 -2.23
C THR A 31 16.85 3.70 -1.79
N ASN A 32 16.97 3.92 -0.49
CA ASN A 32 17.35 5.15 0.21
C ASN A 32 18.45 5.94 -0.52
N SER A 33 18.12 6.69 -1.55
CA SER A 33 18.93 7.79 -1.98
C SER A 33 18.22 9.08 -1.58
N LYS A 34 18.88 9.93 -0.86
CA LYS A 34 18.39 11.23 -0.36
C LYS A 34 17.87 12.19 -1.45
N ASN A 35 17.79 11.75 -2.69
CA ASN A 35 17.39 12.50 -3.87
C ASN A 35 16.32 11.80 -4.72
N ASN A 36 15.73 10.67 -4.27
CA ASN A 36 14.60 10.07 -4.94
C ASN A 36 13.34 10.54 -4.21
N GLU A 37 12.84 11.67 -4.63
CA GLU A 37 11.50 12.10 -4.37
C GLU A 37 10.54 10.98 -4.76
N ASP A 38 9.54 10.76 -3.93
CA ASP A 38 8.62 9.66 -4.03
C ASP A 38 7.84 9.70 -5.35
N THR A 39 8.34 8.99 -6.35
CA THR A 39 7.78 8.97 -7.70
C THR A 39 6.44 8.26 -7.77
N TYR A 40 5.98 7.67 -6.66
CA TYR A 40 4.74 6.88 -6.62
C TYR A 40 3.54 7.64 -6.08
N ASN A 41 3.72 8.77 -5.41
CA ASN A 41 2.58 9.52 -4.88
C ASN A 41 1.70 10.05 -6.01
N GLY A 42 0.41 9.70 -5.99
CA GLY A 42 -0.52 10.01 -7.07
C GLY A 42 -0.38 9.13 -8.32
N ALA A 43 0.50 8.13 -8.30
CA ALA A 43 0.71 7.25 -9.45
C ALA A 43 -0.50 6.35 -9.72
N PHE A 44 -0.82 6.17 -10.98
CA PHE A 44 -1.72 5.11 -11.45
C PHE A 44 -0.93 3.81 -11.58
N GLN A 45 -1.46 2.77 -11.00
CA GLN A 45 -0.86 1.44 -11.03
C GLN A 45 -1.90 0.40 -11.42
N TYR A 46 -1.44 -0.71 -11.98
CA TYR A 46 -2.30 -1.85 -12.20
C TYR A 46 -1.60 -3.15 -11.78
N THR A 47 -2.39 -4.12 -11.37
CA THR A 47 -1.94 -5.49 -11.08
C THR A 47 -2.84 -6.49 -11.77
N THR A 48 -2.31 -7.66 -12.06
CA THR A 48 -2.99 -8.77 -12.72
C THR A 48 -2.89 -10.03 -11.88
N SER A 49 -3.57 -11.10 -12.27
CA SER A 49 -3.49 -12.41 -11.60
C SER A 49 -2.10 -13.04 -11.59
N ARG A 50 -1.15 -12.48 -12.35
CA ARG A 50 0.25 -12.95 -12.40
C ARG A 50 1.13 -12.29 -11.35
N ASP A 51 0.68 -11.15 -10.82
CA ASP A 51 1.42 -10.41 -9.80
C ASP A 51 1.26 -11.08 -8.44
N ARG A 52 2.21 -10.82 -7.55
CA ARG A 52 2.19 -11.31 -6.19
C ARG A 52 2.10 -10.16 -5.22
N THR A 53 1.38 -10.36 -4.15
CA THR A 53 1.29 -9.43 -3.03
C THR A 53 2.04 -10.00 -1.83
N TRP A 54 2.40 -9.11 -0.90
CA TRP A 54 2.96 -9.47 0.39
C TRP A 54 2.47 -8.47 1.44
N ILE A 55 2.56 -8.85 2.68
CA ILE A 55 2.20 -7.98 3.79
C ILE A 55 3.37 -7.05 4.06
N HIS A 56 3.13 -5.73 4.06
CA HIS A 56 4.14 -4.69 4.22
C HIS A 56 3.55 -3.47 4.95
N ASN A 57 4.38 -2.49 5.19
CA ASN A 57 4.02 -1.14 5.63
C ASN A 57 4.68 -0.13 4.70
N ASP A 58 4.14 1.09 4.65
CA ASP A 58 4.66 2.18 3.81
C ASP A 58 5.51 3.22 4.59
N GLY A 59 5.63 3.07 5.84
CA GLY A 59 6.56 3.54 6.86
C GLY A 59 6.95 5.00 6.98
N TRP A 60 6.98 5.79 5.91
CA TRP A 60 7.57 7.14 5.92
C TRP A 60 6.57 8.29 6.09
N ASN A 61 5.33 8.14 5.67
CA ASN A 61 4.27 9.11 5.85
C ASN A 61 3.31 8.68 6.96
N ASN A 62 2.43 9.58 7.42
CA ASN A 62 1.39 9.21 8.37
C ASN A 62 0.26 8.44 7.70
N TRP A 63 -0.03 8.75 6.44
CA TRP A 63 -1.16 8.23 5.70
C TRP A 63 -0.75 7.57 4.40
N ALA A 64 -1.37 6.45 4.12
CA ALA A 64 -1.41 5.83 2.80
C ALA A 64 -2.86 5.80 2.31
N GLY A 65 -3.03 5.91 1.00
CA GLY A 65 -4.34 5.87 0.37
C GLY A 65 -4.34 5.05 -0.91
N VAL A 66 -5.44 4.36 -1.15
CA VAL A 66 -5.68 3.62 -2.40
C VAL A 66 -7.05 4.00 -2.93
N LEU A 67 -7.09 4.54 -4.15
CA LEU A 67 -8.32 4.79 -4.89
C LEU A 67 -8.51 3.66 -5.91
N TYR A 68 -9.58 2.90 -5.77
CA TYR A 68 -9.91 1.81 -6.70
C TYR A 68 -10.58 2.34 -7.96
N LEU A 69 -10.08 1.94 -9.13
CA LEU A 69 -10.47 2.51 -10.42
C LEU A 69 -10.95 1.48 -11.45
N THR A 70 -11.01 0.20 -11.10
CA THR A 70 -11.58 -0.82 -11.99
C THR A 70 -13.10 -0.92 -11.78
N PRO A 71 -13.92 -0.60 -12.79
CA PRO A 71 -15.35 -0.89 -12.73
C PRO A 71 -15.64 -2.39 -12.56
N ASN A 72 -16.64 -2.74 -11.75
CA ASN A 72 -17.07 -4.13 -11.54
C ASN A 72 -15.96 -5.10 -11.08
N ALA A 73 -14.96 -4.58 -10.36
CA ALA A 73 -13.88 -5.40 -9.79
C ALA A 73 -14.45 -6.44 -8.81
N PRO A 74 -13.82 -7.62 -8.70
CA PRO A 74 -14.15 -8.55 -7.63
C PRO A 74 -13.98 -7.86 -6.26
N VAL A 75 -15.02 -7.85 -5.43
CA VAL A 75 -15.02 -7.15 -4.14
C VAL A 75 -13.87 -7.61 -3.24
N ASN A 76 -13.44 -8.86 -3.38
CA ASN A 76 -12.35 -9.44 -2.61
C ASN A 76 -10.95 -8.91 -2.97
N SER A 77 -10.81 -8.21 -4.10
CA SER A 77 -9.53 -7.66 -4.59
C SER A 77 -9.16 -6.31 -3.99
N GLY A 78 -9.63 -6.01 -2.80
CA GLY A 78 -9.39 -4.74 -2.11
C GLY A 78 -8.08 -4.70 -1.32
N THR A 79 -8.15 -4.15 -0.10
CA THR A 79 -6.99 -4.01 0.82
C THR A 79 -7.30 -4.71 2.13
N GLY A 80 -6.37 -5.55 2.58
CA GLY A 80 -6.41 -6.18 3.90
C GLY A 80 -5.48 -5.48 4.88
N ILE A 81 -5.91 -5.33 6.13
CA ILE A 81 -5.11 -4.88 7.26
C ILE A 81 -4.77 -6.09 8.11
N PHE A 82 -3.50 -6.23 8.45
CA PHE A 82 -2.99 -7.41 9.12
C PHE A 82 -2.35 -7.11 10.46
N ARG A 83 -2.31 -8.12 11.30
CA ARG A 83 -1.60 -8.14 12.56
C ARG A 83 -0.74 -9.40 12.60
N PHE A 84 0.53 -9.27 12.96
CA PHE A 84 1.37 -10.43 13.20
C PHE A 84 0.88 -11.22 14.43
N LYS A 85 1.03 -12.52 14.46
CA LYS A 85 0.44 -13.37 15.52
C LYS A 85 0.95 -13.10 16.93
N ASP A 86 2.06 -12.40 17.07
CA ASP A 86 2.55 -11.89 18.37
C ASP A 86 1.83 -10.63 18.87
N GLY A 87 0.85 -10.14 18.10
CA GLY A 87 0.06 -8.94 18.39
C GLY A 87 0.55 -7.66 17.73
N THR A 88 1.69 -7.66 17.02
CA THR A 88 2.27 -6.48 16.37
C THR A 88 1.43 -6.02 15.17
N ARG A 89 1.06 -4.74 15.13
CA ARG A 89 0.19 -4.14 14.10
C ARG A 89 0.91 -3.13 13.20
N THR A 90 1.94 -2.48 13.72
CA THR A 90 2.65 -1.40 13.02
C THR A 90 4.15 -1.64 13.03
N VAL A 91 4.84 -0.96 12.10
CA VAL A 91 6.31 -1.01 12.06
C VAL A 91 6.92 -0.40 13.31
N ASP A 92 6.33 0.66 13.88
CA ASP A 92 6.82 1.29 15.12
C ASP A 92 6.77 0.29 16.29
N GLU A 93 5.68 -0.50 16.41
CA GLU A 93 5.59 -1.58 17.40
C GLU A 93 6.64 -2.67 17.17
N ALA A 94 6.88 -3.03 15.90
CA ALA A 94 7.88 -4.03 15.54
C ALA A 94 9.30 -3.57 15.90
N GLU A 95 9.62 -2.31 15.66
CA GLU A 95 10.90 -1.71 16.04
C GLU A 95 11.07 -1.65 17.56
N ALA A 96 10.04 -1.19 18.28
CA ALA A 96 10.06 -1.13 19.74
C ALA A 96 10.23 -2.50 20.41
N ARG A 97 9.69 -3.55 19.80
CA ARG A 97 9.82 -4.94 20.27
C ARG A 97 11.10 -5.65 19.78
N GLY A 98 11.83 -5.05 18.84
CA GLY A 98 13.03 -5.64 18.24
C GLY A 98 12.74 -6.84 17.32
N ASN A 99 11.51 -7.03 16.87
CA ASN A 99 11.10 -8.18 16.03
C ASN A 99 10.83 -7.82 14.56
N LYS A 100 11.12 -6.57 14.14
CA LYS A 100 10.89 -6.09 12.77
C LYS A 100 11.49 -7.02 11.72
N LYS A 101 12.72 -7.49 11.90
CA LYS A 101 13.37 -8.40 10.96
C LYS A 101 12.58 -9.70 10.78
N ILE A 102 12.12 -10.30 11.88
CA ILE A 102 11.34 -11.55 11.86
C ILE A 102 10.03 -11.33 11.11
N ILE A 103 9.37 -10.21 11.34
CA ILE A 103 8.11 -9.84 10.67
C ILE A 103 8.32 -9.67 9.17
N ASP A 104 9.34 -8.91 8.76
CA ASP A 104 9.66 -8.66 7.35
C ASP A 104 10.01 -9.97 6.60
N GLU A 105 10.75 -10.88 7.23
CA GLU A 105 11.08 -12.21 6.67
C GLU A 105 9.84 -13.11 6.49
N ASN A 106 8.77 -12.88 7.25
CA ASN A 106 7.51 -13.61 7.18
C ASN A 106 6.40 -12.88 6.40
N SER A 107 6.75 -11.87 5.63
CA SER A 107 5.79 -11.02 4.89
C SER A 107 4.92 -11.77 3.87
N GLN A 108 5.36 -12.95 3.42
CA GLN A 108 4.63 -13.82 2.49
C GLN A 108 4.04 -15.08 3.15
N ASP A 109 4.37 -15.35 4.41
CA ASP A 109 3.78 -16.46 5.16
C ASP A 109 2.51 -16.02 5.89
N TYR A 110 1.38 -16.03 5.19
CA TYR A 110 0.08 -15.61 5.72
C TYR A 110 -0.36 -16.40 6.97
N ASN A 111 0.24 -17.57 7.24
CA ASN A 111 -0.04 -18.33 8.46
C ASN A 111 0.50 -17.64 9.74
N LYS A 112 1.41 -16.68 9.57
CA LYS A 112 1.96 -15.88 10.68
C LYS A 112 1.15 -14.62 10.97
N TRP A 113 0.07 -14.39 10.23
CA TRP A 113 -0.71 -13.16 10.29
C TRP A 113 -2.19 -13.45 10.56
N ASP A 114 -2.83 -12.51 11.23
CA ASP A 114 -4.29 -12.43 11.35
C ASP A 114 -4.76 -11.31 10.41
N LEU A 115 -5.75 -11.58 9.58
CA LEU A 115 -6.48 -10.55 8.85
C LEU A 115 -7.42 -9.85 9.83
N VAL A 116 -7.13 -8.59 10.14
CA VAL A 116 -7.89 -7.82 11.16
C VAL A 116 -9.06 -7.09 10.53
N ASP A 117 -8.85 -6.55 9.32
CA ASP A 117 -9.88 -5.83 8.58
C ASP A 117 -9.65 -5.99 7.07
N LYS A 118 -10.75 -5.82 6.31
CA LYS A 118 -10.73 -5.94 4.86
C LYS A 118 -11.66 -4.91 4.23
N VAL A 119 -11.09 -4.05 3.38
CA VAL A 119 -11.87 -3.10 2.59
C VAL A 119 -12.04 -3.62 1.18
N GLY A 120 -13.28 -3.81 0.76
CA GLY A 120 -13.61 -4.32 -0.57
C GLY A 120 -13.25 -3.34 -1.69
N ASN A 121 -12.81 -3.87 -2.82
CA ASN A 121 -12.60 -3.11 -4.05
C ASN A 121 -13.95 -2.72 -4.64
N VAL A 122 -14.27 -1.44 -4.56
CA VAL A 122 -15.47 -0.83 -5.16
C VAL A 122 -15.00 0.36 -5.98
N PHE A 123 -15.44 0.43 -7.23
CA PHE A 123 -15.10 1.53 -8.13
C PHE A 123 -15.29 2.91 -7.46
N ASN A 124 -14.32 3.77 -7.63
CA ASN A 124 -14.25 5.13 -7.06
C ASN A 124 -14.26 5.21 -5.52
N ARG A 125 -13.89 4.12 -4.84
CA ARG A 125 -13.68 4.13 -3.39
C ARG A 125 -12.23 4.51 -3.07
N LEU A 126 -12.07 5.58 -2.29
CA LEU A 126 -10.80 5.92 -1.65
C LEU A 126 -10.75 5.28 -0.26
N VAL A 127 -9.70 4.52 -0.01
CA VAL A 127 -9.37 3.98 1.31
C VAL A 127 -8.17 4.75 1.85
N LEU A 128 -8.28 5.28 3.06
CA LEU A 128 -7.17 5.91 3.78
C LEU A 128 -6.88 5.12 5.04
N PHE A 129 -5.61 4.86 5.30
CA PHE A 129 -5.16 4.14 6.50
C PHE A 129 -3.80 4.67 6.96
N ASN A 130 -3.46 4.35 8.21
CA ASN A 130 -2.14 4.66 8.74
C ASN A 130 -1.08 3.87 7.97
N SER A 131 -0.16 4.57 7.31
CA SER A 131 0.88 3.97 6.45
C SER A 131 1.79 2.99 7.19
N LYS A 132 1.91 3.14 8.50
CA LYS A 132 2.72 2.28 9.37
C LYS A 132 2.07 0.93 9.69
N GLN A 133 0.75 0.78 9.44
CA GLN A 133 0.06 -0.50 9.62
C GLN A 133 0.50 -1.52 8.58
N TYR A 134 0.62 -2.77 9.02
CA TYR A 134 0.84 -3.88 8.10
C TYR A 134 -0.41 -4.14 7.28
N HIS A 135 -0.25 -4.13 5.97
CA HIS A 135 -1.35 -4.27 5.02
C HIS A 135 -0.88 -4.98 3.75
N ALA A 136 -1.82 -5.42 2.95
CA ALA A 136 -1.57 -5.98 1.62
C ALA A 136 -2.74 -5.73 0.69
N SER A 137 -2.47 -5.66 -0.61
CA SER A 137 -3.52 -5.88 -1.60
C SER A 137 -4.02 -7.32 -1.47
N MET A 138 -5.34 -7.48 -1.58
CA MET A 138 -5.96 -8.80 -1.57
C MET A 138 -5.94 -9.40 -2.98
N ASP A 139 -6.86 -10.31 -3.26
CA ASP A 139 -6.89 -11.07 -4.51
C ASP A 139 -6.64 -10.21 -5.76
N TYR A 140 -5.72 -10.64 -6.60
CA TYR A 140 -5.45 -10.03 -7.89
C TYR A 140 -6.25 -10.73 -8.99
N PHE A 141 -6.61 -9.98 -10.01
CA PHE A 141 -7.43 -10.46 -11.12
C PHE A 141 -7.00 -9.85 -12.46
N GLY A 142 -7.60 -10.38 -13.53
CA GLY A 142 -7.29 -9.95 -14.89
C GLY A 142 -5.96 -10.49 -15.41
N THR A 143 -5.68 -10.23 -16.68
CA THR A 143 -4.50 -10.75 -17.39
C THR A 143 -3.65 -9.66 -18.02
N ASN A 144 -4.18 -8.43 -18.10
CA ASN A 144 -3.54 -7.27 -18.69
C ASN A 144 -4.07 -5.98 -18.06
N LYS A 145 -3.58 -4.81 -18.50
CA LYS A 145 -3.95 -3.51 -17.96
C LYS A 145 -5.42 -3.12 -18.22
N GLU A 146 -6.04 -3.66 -19.25
CA GLU A 146 -7.43 -3.36 -19.63
C GLU A 146 -8.44 -4.06 -18.72
N ASN A 147 -8.07 -5.22 -18.14
CA ASN A 147 -8.96 -6.02 -17.33
C ASN A 147 -8.41 -6.34 -15.92
N GLY A 148 -7.25 -5.81 -15.58
CA GLY A 148 -6.63 -5.97 -14.28
C GLY A 148 -7.15 -4.99 -13.22
N ARG A 149 -6.56 -5.06 -12.03
CA ARG A 149 -6.86 -4.18 -10.90
C ARG A 149 -6.15 -2.85 -11.10
N LEU A 150 -6.87 -1.83 -11.58
CA LEU A 150 -6.38 -0.46 -11.70
C LEU A 150 -6.65 0.31 -10.40
N PHE A 151 -5.67 1.06 -9.93
CA PHE A 151 -5.77 1.88 -8.74
C PHE A 151 -4.80 3.05 -8.77
N GLN A 152 -5.04 4.03 -7.92
CA GLN A 152 -4.14 5.16 -7.68
C GLN A 152 -3.72 5.17 -6.21
N VAL A 153 -2.45 5.46 -5.94
CA VAL A 153 -1.90 5.47 -4.58
C VAL A 153 -1.55 6.88 -4.13
N PHE A 154 -1.67 7.12 -2.82
CA PHE A 154 -1.41 8.40 -2.19
C PHE A 154 -0.62 8.18 -0.90
N PHE A 155 0.40 9.02 -0.68
CA PHE A 155 1.21 9.04 0.53
C PHE A 155 1.37 10.47 1.00
N PHE A 156 1.00 10.78 2.23
CA PHE A 156 1.08 12.13 2.76
C PHE A 156 1.13 12.15 4.29
N SER A 157 1.57 13.27 4.84
CA SER A 157 1.57 13.54 6.26
C SER A 157 0.65 14.70 6.62
N THR A 158 0.10 14.67 7.82
CA THR A 158 -0.78 15.72 8.34
C THR A 158 -0.30 16.17 9.71
N GLU A 159 -0.56 17.44 10.06
CA GLU A 159 -0.57 17.91 11.43
C GLU A 159 -1.84 17.40 12.12
N ARG A 160 -1.72 17.05 13.39
CA ARG A 160 -2.85 16.80 14.27
C ARG A 160 -3.36 18.09 14.88
#